data_4f63154b6a127ded0e13dbad8bcbb3cd
#
_entry.id   4f63154b6a127ded0e13dbad8bcbb3cd
#
_cell.length_a   1.000
_cell.length_b   1.000
_cell.length_c   1.000
_cell.angle_alpha   90.00
_cell.angle_beta   90.00
_cell.angle_gamma   90.00
#
_symmetry.space_group_name_H-M   'P 1'
#
loop_
_entity.id
_entity.type
_entity.pdbx_description
1 polymer ?
#
loop_
_entity_poly.entity_id
_entity_poly.type
_entity_poly.pdbx_seq_one_letter_code
_entity_poly.pdbx_strand_id
1 'polypeptide(L)'
;MNNFYLLNEAIDLADFVAFKEGMLELNAIEKENDDNFWKHDDVWNLRVIEILFSTYGQEEQVISQFLMQITSKNGVYLGDEESLDNFFPNELNAFLGIDFSLIDCIRGEKQIIDNNTFQLIKKNDLWNVTYRNMWSKKEKLFPNLIFCEDVEKQLLLIGDSSYFNQIIDRLVVFNKAVSLWKEGSFSYKTINANYSLRISPESDKTMSKFGNERICKLPDGNTEYFELHIKTGDLRFHFYADDCVKKVY
;
A
#
# COMPACT_ATOMS: atom_id res chain seq x y z
N MET A 1 -8.99 4.11 1.52
CA MET A 1 -8.79 5.28 2.42
C MET A 1 -7.29 5.42 2.63
N ASN A 2 -6.77 6.63 2.72
CA ASN A 2 -5.35 6.85 2.90
C ASN A 2 -5.10 7.32 4.33
N ASN A 3 -4.09 6.77 5.00
CA ASN A 3 -3.81 7.04 6.40
C ASN A 3 -2.39 7.56 6.57
N PHE A 4 -2.28 8.73 7.15
CA PHE A 4 -1.02 9.42 7.38
C PHE A 4 -0.90 9.71 8.88
N TYR A 5 0.07 9.08 9.52
CA TYR A 5 0.20 9.06 10.97
C TYR A 5 1.37 9.93 11.43
N LEU A 6 1.09 10.85 12.34
CA LEU A 6 2.13 11.67 12.98
C LEU A 6 2.72 10.89 14.16
N LEU A 7 4.01 10.56 14.06
CA LEU A 7 4.76 10.00 15.18
C LEU A 7 5.08 11.06 16.24
N ASN A 8 5.03 10.67 17.50
CA ASN A 8 5.46 11.57 18.59
C ASN A 8 6.95 11.90 18.46
N GLU A 9 7.76 10.96 18.01
CA GLU A 9 9.20 11.10 17.78
C GLU A 9 9.55 12.05 16.64
N ALA A 10 8.61 12.32 15.74
CA ALA A 10 8.78 13.31 14.68
C ALA A 10 8.70 14.75 15.21
N ILE A 11 8.24 14.92 16.46
CA ILE A 11 8.15 16.22 17.11
C ILE A 11 9.46 16.51 17.82
N ASP A 12 10.45 16.96 17.07
CA ASP A 12 11.75 17.37 17.64
C ASP A 12 11.68 18.79 18.20
N LEU A 13 11.80 18.89 19.52
CA LEU A 13 11.84 20.18 20.21
C LEU A 13 13.28 20.70 20.38
N ALA A 14 14.29 19.92 20.05
CA ALA A 14 15.68 20.35 20.12
C ALA A 14 16.02 21.32 18.97
N ASP A 15 15.44 21.11 17.77
CA ASP A 15 15.45 22.07 16.67
C ASP A 15 14.03 22.59 16.41
N PHE A 16 13.62 23.55 17.25
CA PHE A 16 12.28 24.12 17.17
C PHE A 16 12.01 24.92 15.89
N VAL A 17 13.05 25.46 15.25
CA VAL A 17 12.92 26.18 13.98
C VAL A 17 12.58 25.19 12.86
N ALA A 18 13.35 24.13 12.70
CA ALA A 18 13.09 23.10 11.71
C ALA A 18 11.72 22.42 11.96
N PHE A 19 11.36 22.16 13.23
CA PHE A 19 10.04 21.66 13.60
C PHE A 19 8.92 22.58 13.10
N LYS A 20 9.02 23.89 13.33
CA LYS A 20 8.00 24.85 12.87
C LYS A 20 7.88 24.87 11.35
N GLU A 21 9.00 24.97 10.65
CA GLU A 21 9.02 24.98 9.18
C GLU A 21 8.35 23.73 8.63
N GLY A 22 8.73 22.55 9.11
CA GLY A 22 8.13 21.30 8.66
C GLY A 22 6.63 21.17 9.00
N MET A 23 6.19 21.63 10.16
CA MET A 23 4.76 21.62 10.51
C MET A 23 3.93 22.58 9.65
N LEU A 24 4.49 23.72 9.26
CA LEU A 24 3.85 24.65 8.32
C LEU A 24 3.74 24.02 6.92
N GLU A 25 4.78 23.34 6.45
CA GLU A 25 4.75 22.56 5.21
C GLU A 25 3.67 21.46 5.24
N LEU A 26 3.60 20.67 6.32
CA LEU A 26 2.57 19.64 6.47
C LEU A 26 1.15 20.24 6.50
N ASN A 27 0.98 21.41 7.15
CA ASN A 27 -0.31 22.10 7.16
C ASN A 27 -0.73 22.61 5.76
N ALA A 28 0.24 22.92 4.89
CA ALA A 28 -0.01 23.38 3.53
C ALA A 28 -0.43 22.27 2.55
N ILE A 29 -0.39 21.00 2.97
CA ILE A 29 -0.80 19.88 2.12
C ILE A 29 -2.31 19.90 1.90
N GLU A 30 -2.73 19.96 0.63
CA GLU A 30 -4.11 19.78 0.23
C GLU A 30 -4.52 18.29 0.33
N LYS A 31 -5.40 17.98 1.28
CA LYS A 31 -5.96 16.64 1.46
C LYS A 31 -7.18 16.41 0.58
N GLU A 32 -7.30 15.23 0.04
CA GLU A 32 -8.51 14.76 -0.62
C GLU A 32 -9.50 14.15 0.39
N ASN A 33 -10.74 13.90 -0.02
CA ASN A 33 -11.79 13.42 0.89
C ASN A 33 -11.52 12.05 1.51
N ASP A 34 -10.64 11.24 0.87
CA ASP A 34 -10.26 9.91 1.35
C ASP A 34 -8.97 9.90 2.18
N ASP A 35 -8.36 11.06 2.41
CA ASP A 35 -7.14 11.20 3.19
C ASP A 35 -7.44 11.50 4.67
N ASN A 36 -6.87 10.70 5.56
CA ASN A 36 -6.96 10.89 7.00
C ASN A 36 -5.58 11.14 7.60
N PHE A 37 -5.50 12.20 8.39
CA PHE A 37 -4.33 12.49 9.21
C PHE A 37 -4.62 12.06 10.64
N TRP A 38 -3.73 11.24 11.20
CA TRP A 38 -3.84 10.64 12.52
C TRP A 38 -2.68 11.06 13.42
N LYS A 39 -2.92 11.05 14.73
CA LYS A 39 -1.88 11.20 15.76
C LYS A 39 -2.25 10.36 16.98
N HIS A 40 -1.29 10.05 17.85
CA HIS A 40 -1.56 9.52 19.16
C HIS A 40 -1.91 10.66 20.15
N ASP A 41 -2.76 10.39 21.14
CA ASP A 41 -3.15 11.38 22.14
C ASP A 41 -1.99 11.84 23.01
N ASP A 42 -0.95 11.02 23.18
CA ASP A 42 0.22 11.39 23.97
C ASP A 42 0.96 12.62 23.41
N VAL A 43 0.69 13.02 22.17
CA VAL A 43 1.22 14.27 21.62
C VAL A 43 0.87 15.46 22.53
N TRP A 44 -0.26 15.40 23.22
CA TRP A 44 -0.68 16.44 24.16
C TRP A 44 0.12 16.47 25.47
N ASN A 45 0.78 15.38 25.81
CA ASN A 45 1.68 15.28 26.98
C ASN A 45 3.08 15.81 26.66
N LEU A 46 3.40 16.03 25.38
CA LEU A 46 4.65 16.63 24.97
C LEU A 46 4.61 18.15 25.24
N ARG A 47 5.75 18.70 25.63
CA ARG A 47 5.87 20.15 25.90
C ARG A 47 5.65 21.05 24.69
N VAL A 48 5.45 20.46 23.51
CA VAL A 48 5.21 21.19 22.25
C VAL A 48 4.06 22.19 22.37
N ILE A 49 2.98 21.80 23.02
CA ILE A 49 1.81 22.66 23.19
C ILE A 49 2.12 23.87 24.10
N GLU A 50 2.85 23.64 25.22
CA GLU A 50 3.28 24.72 26.10
C GLU A 50 4.16 25.73 25.36
N ILE A 51 5.08 25.25 24.52
CA ILE A 51 5.99 26.11 23.75
C ILE A 51 5.20 26.89 22.69
N LEU A 52 4.30 26.25 21.94
CA LEU A 52 3.50 26.91 20.92
C LEU A 52 2.59 27.99 21.51
N PHE A 53 1.98 27.75 22.67
CA PHE A 53 1.14 28.75 23.34
C PHE A 53 1.92 29.84 24.06
N SER A 54 3.17 29.58 24.46
CA SER A 54 4.00 30.59 25.14
C SER A 54 4.56 31.65 24.19
N THR A 55 4.64 31.36 22.89
CA THR A 55 5.30 32.24 21.92
C THR A 55 4.35 33.25 21.26
N TYR A 56 3.04 33.08 21.34
CA TYR A 56 1.98 33.94 20.81
C TYR A 56 2.15 34.44 19.35
N GLY A 57 2.94 33.72 18.53
CA GLY A 57 3.15 34.06 17.13
C GLY A 57 2.02 33.53 16.22
N GLN A 58 1.92 34.08 15.00
CA GLN A 58 0.92 33.62 14.03
C GLN A 58 1.22 32.21 13.55
N GLU A 59 2.50 31.87 13.35
CA GLU A 59 2.94 30.53 12.93
C GLU A 59 2.60 29.48 13.98
N GLU A 60 2.87 29.76 15.24
CA GLU A 60 2.57 28.87 16.37
C GLU A 60 1.06 28.61 16.50
N GLN A 61 0.24 29.61 16.22
CA GLN A 61 -1.22 29.43 16.17
C GLN A 61 -1.67 28.52 15.04
N VAL A 62 -1.09 28.66 13.85
CA VAL A 62 -1.36 27.80 12.68
C VAL A 62 -0.97 26.36 13.00
N ILE A 63 0.22 26.12 13.56
CA ILE A 63 0.69 24.79 13.94
C ILE A 63 -0.22 24.18 15.02
N SER A 64 -0.60 24.95 16.03
CA SER A 64 -1.52 24.50 17.08
C SER A 64 -2.87 24.08 16.50
N GLN A 65 -3.42 24.86 15.58
CA GLN A 65 -4.67 24.52 14.89
C GLN A 65 -4.54 23.27 14.04
N PHE A 66 -3.44 23.13 13.30
CA PHE A 66 -3.17 21.95 12.51
C PHE A 66 -3.08 20.67 13.38
N LEU A 67 -2.35 20.73 14.49
CA LEU A 67 -2.29 19.61 15.44
C LEU A 67 -3.66 19.26 16.02
N MET A 68 -4.53 20.25 16.28
CA MET A 68 -5.89 19.98 16.73
C MET A 68 -6.77 19.34 15.65
N GLN A 69 -6.54 19.65 14.37
CA GLN A 69 -7.30 19.09 13.25
C GLN A 69 -6.91 17.64 12.92
N ILE A 70 -5.70 17.20 13.29
CA ILE A 70 -5.29 15.82 13.13
C ILE A 70 -6.10 14.94 14.08
N THR A 71 -6.75 13.90 13.54
CA THR A 71 -7.61 13.01 14.33
C THR A 71 -6.80 12.22 15.34
N SER A 72 -7.21 12.24 16.60
CA SER A 72 -6.60 11.43 17.65
C SER A 72 -6.99 9.96 17.54
N LYS A 73 -6.01 9.06 17.70
CA LYS A 73 -6.21 7.61 17.76
C LYS A 73 -5.76 7.11 19.13
N ASN A 74 -6.73 6.82 19.99
CA ASN A 74 -6.47 6.41 21.38
C ASN A 74 -6.13 4.93 21.47
N GLY A 75 -5.27 4.58 22.42
CA GLY A 75 -5.06 3.23 22.90
C GLY A 75 -4.07 2.36 22.12
N VAL A 76 -3.70 2.72 20.90
CA VAL A 76 -2.68 2.01 20.12
C VAL A 76 -1.71 3.01 19.51
N TYR A 77 -0.45 2.93 19.89
CA TYR A 77 0.62 3.68 19.27
C TYR A 77 1.14 2.91 18.04
N LEU A 78 1.12 3.55 16.87
CA LEU A 78 1.51 2.94 15.60
C LEU A 78 2.92 3.44 15.24
N GLY A 79 3.92 2.94 15.96
CA GLY A 79 5.28 3.48 15.94
C GLY A 79 6.19 2.99 14.81
N ASP A 80 5.72 2.05 13.98
CA ASP A 80 6.48 1.48 12.89
C ASP A 80 5.57 1.12 11.70
N GLU A 81 6.20 0.86 10.54
CA GLU A 81 5.47 0.56 9.30
C GLU A 81 4.60 -0.69 9.42
N GLU A 82 5.09 -1.73 10.10
CA GLU A 82 4.37 -2.99 10.23
C GLU A 82 3.11 -2.80 11.07
N SER A 83 3.19 -2.09 12.18
CA SER A 83 2.05 -1.81 13.04
C SER A 83 1.01 -0.93 12.32
N LEU A 84 1.45 0.08 11.56
CA LEU A 84 0.57 0.94 10.79
C LEU A 84 -0.13 0.17 9.67
N ASP A 85 0.59 -0.64 8.90
CA ASP A 85 0.02 -1.44 7.80
C ASP A 85 -0.89 -2.58 8.30
N ASN A 86 -0.61 -3.13 9.48
CA ASN A 86 -1.50 -4.13 10.09
C ASN A 86 -2.77 -3.51 10.66
N PHE A 87 -2.70 -2.27 11.14
CA PHE A 87 -3.85 -1.56 11.69
C PHE A 87 -4.80 -1.07 10.57
N PHE A 88 -4.26 -0.64 9.43
CA PHE A 88 -5.01 -0.22 8.25
C PHE A 88 -4.62 -1.10 7.04
N PRO A 89 -5.09 -2.35 7.00
CA PRO A 89 -4.70 -3.30 5.96
C PRO A 89 -5.28 -2.90 4.59
N ASN A 90 -4.46 -3.06 3.55
CA ASN A 90 -4.81 -2.78 2.16
C ASN A 90 -5.13 -1.31 1.86
N GLU A 91 -4.64 -0.41 2.67
CA GLU A 91 -4.75 1.04 2.48
C GLU A 91 -3.37 1.65 2.21
N LEU A 92 -3.34 2.85 1.69
CA LEU A 92 -2.10 3.63 1.58
C LEU A 92 -1.80 4.23 2.95
N ASN A 93 -0.67 3.82 3.53
CA ASN A 93 -0.25 4.27 4.84
C ASN A 93 1.14 4.90 4.77
N ALA A 94 1.33 6.03 5.42
CA ALA A 94 2.62 6.67 5.55
C ALA A 94 2.69 7.53 6.82
N PHE A 95 3.85 8.10 7.11
CA PHE A 95 4.08 8.90 8.31
C PHE A 95 4.27 10.37 7.98
N LEU A 96 3.63 11.22 8.80
CA LEU A 96 3.84 12.67 8.80
C LEU A 96 5.02 12.99 9.71
N GLY A 97 6.02 13.68 9.18
CA GLY A 97 7.16 14.07 10.01
C GLY A 97 8.16 14.97 9.28
N ILE A 98 9.03 15.58 10.05
CA ILE A 98 9.99 16.57 9.58
C ILE A 98 11.33 15.91 9.27
N ASP A 99 11.85 15.12 10.19
CA ASP A 99 13.07 14.37 10.03
C ASP A 99 12.94 12.98 10.64
N PHE A 100 12.65 12.01 9.79
CA PHE A 100 12.61 10.59 10.18
C PHE A 100 13.97 9.90 10.02
N SER A 101 15.02 10.64 9.65
CA SER A 101 16.37 10.06 9.48
C SER A 101 16.91 9.43 10.77
N LEU A 102 16.41 9.89 11.92
CA LEU A 102 16.73 9.38 13.24
C LEU A 102 15.80 8.24 13.72
N ILE A 103 14.79 7.87 12.93
CA ILE A 103 13.81 6.84 13.27
C ILE A 103 14.03 5.62 12.40
N ASP A 104 14.84 4.67 12.87
CA ASP A 104 15.26 3.48 12.12
C ASP A 104 14.13 2.59 11.60
N CYS A 105 12.94 2.66 12.19
CA CYS A 105 11.79 1.84 11.82
C CYS A 105 10.96 2.40 10.66
N ILE A 106 11.30 3.60 10.17
CA ILE A 106 10.58 4.26 9.07
C ILE A 106 11.46 4.33 7.83
N ARG A 107 10.94 3.85 6.70
CA ARG A 107 11.63 3.95 5.41
C ARG A 107 11.38 5.31 4.76
N GLY A 108 12.40 5.87 4.12
CA GLY A 108 12.32 7.18 3.48
C GLY A 108 11.18 7.34 2.48
N GLU A 109 10.79 6.27 1.80
CA GLU A 109 9.67 6.26 0.83
C GLU A 109 8.28 6.40 1.47
N LYS A 110 8.17 6.21 2.78
CA LYS A 110 6.92 6.38 3.55
C LYS A 110 6.90 7.66 4.39
N GLN A 111 7.85 8.55 4.18
CA GLN A 111 7.94 9.82 4.90
C GLN A 111 7.25 10.94 4.13
N ILE A 112 6.39 11.69 4.79
CA ILE A 112 5.76 12.89 4.25
C ILE A 112 6.31 14.07 5.05
N ILE A 113 7.19 14.84 4.44
CA ILE A 113 7.81 16.02 5.03
C ILE A 113 7.34 17.33 4.37
N ASP A 114 6.81 17.23 3.15
CA ASP A 114 6.32 18.34 2.35
C ASP A 114 5.26 17.86 1.33
N ASN A 115 4.71 18.80 0.56
CA ASN A 115 3.74 18.45 -0.48
C ASN A 115 4.33 17.60 -1.61
N ASN A 116 5.63 17.70 -1.92
CA ASN A 116 6.24 16.91 -2.97
C ASN A 116 6.29 15.43 -2.57
N THR A 117 6.74 15.13 -1.36
CA THR A 117 6.78 13.77 -0.82
C THR A 117 5.36 13.20 -0.68
N PHE A 118 4.38 13.98 -0.27
CA PHE A 118 2.98 13.58 -0.25
C PHE A 118 2.48 13.17 -1.63
N GLN A 119 2.71 13.99 -2.65
CA GLN A 119 2.30 13.69 -4.02
C GLN A 119 3.04 12.47 -4.61
N LEU A 120 4.31 12.25 -4.22
CA LEU A 120 5.03 11.04 -4.62
C LEU A 120 4.41 9.78 -4.03
N ILE A 121 4.00 9.83 -2.77
CA ILE A 121 3.31 8.71 -2.09
C ILE A 121 1.94 8.49 -2.72
N LYS A 122 1.15 9.55 -2.93
CA LYS A 122 -0.17 9.47 -3.57
C LYS A 122 -0.15 8.90 -4.99
N LYS A 123 0.95 9.06 -5.74
CA LYS A 123 1.12 8.41 -7.05
C LYS A 123 1.12 6.88 -6.98
N ASN A 124 1.40 6.32 -5.80
CA ASN A 124 1.39 4.88 -5.55
C ASN A 124 0.08 4.41 -4.90
N ASP A 125 -0.84 5.33 -4.68
CA ASP A 125 -2.15 5.03 -4.12
C ASP A 125 -2.92 4.08 -5.04
N LEU A 126 -3.38 2.96 -4.49
CA LEU A 126 -4.19 1.98 -5.20
C LEU A 126 -5.53 2.57 -5.64
N TRP A 127 -6.07 3.55 -4.92
CA TRP A 127 -7.32 4.23 -5.27
C TRP A 127 -7.20 5.08 -6.55
N ASN A 128 -5.99 5.50 -6.91
CA ASN A 128 -5.69 6.19 -8.17
C ASN A 128 -5.31 5.22 -9.29
N VAL A 129 -5.48 3.91 -9.09
CA VAL A 129 -5.25 2.90 -10.13
C VAL A 129 -6.52 2.73 -10.94
N THR A 130 -6.36 2.95 -12.25
CA THR A 130 -7.40 2.73 -13.25
C THR A 130 -6.95 1.64 -14.22
N TYR A 131 -7.89 1.05 -14.96
CA TYR A 131 -7.56 0.10 -16.01
C TYR A 131 -6.59 0.66 -17.08
N ARG A 132 -6.49 2.00 -17.23
CA ARG A 132 -5.59 2.67 -18.17
C ARG A 132 -4.16 2.82 -17.65
N ASN A 133 -3.96 2.97 -16.36
CA ASN A 133 -2.65 3.24 -15.77
C ASN A 133 -2.07 2.05 -14.97
N MET A 134 -2.86 1.03 -14.68
CA MET A 134 -2.44 -0.15 -13.92
C MET A 134 -1.24 -0.84 -14.57
N TRP A 135 -1.26 -0.97 -15.91
CA TRP A 135 -0.16 -1.66 -16.60
C TRP A 135 1.19 -0.97 -16.42
N SER A 136 1.24 0.35 -16.48
CA SER A 136 2.47 1.11 -16.25
C SER A 136 2.94 1.14 -14.79
N LYS A 137 2.04 0.83 -13.85
CA LYS A 137 2.32 0.81 -12.41
C LYS A 137 2.49 -0.60 -11.84
N LYS A 138 2.23 -1.67 -12.61
CA LYS A 138 2.13 -3.05 -12.13
C LYS A 138 3.33 -3.54 -11.32
N GLU A 139 4.55 -3.23 -11.75
CA GLU A 139 5.77 -3.68 -11.10
C GLU A 139 5.96 -3.03 -9.71
N LYS A 140 5.51 -1.79 -9.58
CA LYS A 140 5.55 -1.05 -8.33
C LYS A 140 4.45 -1.48 -7.36
N LEU A 141 3.23 -1.68 -7.88
CA LEU A 141 2.07 -2.07 -7.09
C LEU A 141 2.14 -3.55 -6.66
N PHE A 142 2.66 -4.41 -7.54
CA PHE A 142 2.67 -5.86 -7.36
C PHE A 142 4.05 -6.46 -7.63
N PRO A 143 5.09 -6.10 -6.84
CA PRO A 143 6.48 -6.48 -7.12
C PRO A 143 6.75 -7.99 -7.07
N ASN A 144 5.85 -8.78 -6.50
CA ASN A 144 5.97 -10.24 -6.41
C ASN A 144 5.19 -10.98 -7.51
N LEU A 145 4.41 -10.24 -8.33
CA LEU A 145 3.65 -10.79 -9.45
C LEU A 145 4.26 -10.32 -10.78
N ILE A 146 4.38 -11.23 -11.72
CA ILE A 146 4.89 -10.94 -13.07
C ILE A 146 3.73 -11.08 -14.05
N PHE A 147 3.35 -10.00 -14.71
CA PHE A 147 2.22 -10.00 -15.63
C PHE A 147 2.67 -10.34 -17.04
N CYS A 148 2.01 -11.32 -17.67
CA CYS A 148 2.23 -11.67 -19.07
C CYS A 148 1.61 -10.64 -20.02
N GLU A 149 2.13 -10.56 -21.26
CA GLU A 149 1.77 -9.51 -22.23
C GLU A 149 0.27 -9.38 -22.55
N ASP A 150 -0.46 -10.50 -22.58
CA ASP A 150 -1.89 -10.50 -22.91
C ASP A 150 -2.78 -9.92 -21.82
N VAL A 151 -2.28 -9.82 -20.59
CA VAL A 151 -3.05 -9.25 -19.46
C VAL A 151 -3.36 -7.77 -19.66
N GLU A 152 -2.48 -6.99 -20.30
CA GLU A 152 -2.76 -5.59 -20.62
C GLU A 152 -4.01 -5.44 -21.48
N LYS A 153 -4.11 -6.24 -22.56
CA LYS A 153 -5.27 -6.22 -23.46
C LYS A 153 -6.54 -6.62 -22.73
N GLN A 154 -6.47 -7.62 -21.87
CA GLN A 154 -7.60 -8.09 -21.06
C GLN A 154 -8.09 -7.03 -20.08
N LEU A 155 -7.17 -6.31 -19.41
CA LEU A 155 -7.52 -5.21 -18.51
C LEU A 155 -8.20 -4.05 -19.26
N LEU A 156 -7.71 -3.71 -20.44
CA LEU A 156 -8.33 -2.68 -21.29
C LEU A 156 -9.76 -3.05 -21.72
N LEU A 157 -10.03 -4.34 -21.99
CA LEU A 157 -11.37 -4.84 -22.32
C LEU A 157 -12.34 -4.81 -21.13
N ILE A 158 -11.84 -5.01 -19.91
CA ILE A 158 -12.64 -4.91 -18.68
C ILE A 158 -13.11 -3.47 -18.44
N GLY A 159 -12.27 -2.49 -18.80
CA GLY A 159 -12.60 -1.08 -18.72
C GLY A 159 -12.87 -0.61 -17.27
N ASP A 160 -13.61 0.48 -17.16
CA ASP A 160 -14.01 1.07 -15.88
C ASP A 160 -15.28 0.37 -15.37
N SER A 161 -15.12 -0.85 -14.91
CA SER A 161 -16.20 -1.68 -14.38
C SER A 161 -15.95 -2.06 -12.92
N SER A 162 -17.00 -2.45 -12.22
CA SER A 162 -16.87 -3.00 -10.86
C SER A 162 -15.96 -4.23 -10.78
N TYR A 163 -15.74 -4.91 -11.90
CA TYR A 163 -14.78 -6.02 -11.98
C TYR A 163 -13.33 -5.53 -11.83
N PHE A 164 -13.01 -4.33 -12.35
CA PHE A 164 -11.64 -3.82 -12.22
C PHE A 164 -11.23 -3.65 -10.76
N ASN A 165 -12.09 -3.06 -9.92
CA ASN A 165 -11.81 -2.90 -8.49
C ASN A 165 -11.64 -4.27 -7.81
N GLN A 166 -12.51 -5.25 -8.12
CA GLN A 166 -12.39 -6.61 -7.59
C GLN A 166 -11.07 -7.28 -8.01
N ILE A 167 -10.57 -6.98 -9.23
CA ILE A 167 -9.28 -7.45 -9.71
C ILE A 167 -8.16 -6.88 -8.85
N ILE A 168 -8.15 -5.57 -8.67
CA ILE A 168 -7.12 -4.88 -7.86
C ILE A 168 -7.11 -5.42 -6.44
N ASP A 169 -8.24 -5.54 -5.78
CA ASP A 169 -8.35 -6.09 -4.43
C ASP A 169 -7.74 -7.50 -4.34
N ARG A 170 -8.02 -8.36 -5.33
CA ARG A 170 -7.46 -9.71 -5.35
C ARG A 170 -5.95 -9.72 -5.60
N LEU A 171 -5.46 -8.87 -6.50
CA LEU A 171 -4.03 -8.76 -6.80
C LEU A 171 -3.24 -8.23 -5.58
N VAL A 172 -3.78 -7.28 -4.83
CA VAL A 172 -3.17 -6.78 -3.58
C VAL A 172 -2.97 -7.91 -2.58
N VAL A 173 -4.07 -8.65 -2.28
CA VAL A 173 -4.02 -9.77 -1.33
C VAL A 173 -3.08 -10.86 -1.84
N PHE A 174 -3.09 -11.14 -3.14
CA PHE A 174 -2.25 -12.17 -3.73
C PHE A 174 -0.78 -11.77 -3.72
N ASN A 175 -0.45 -10.53 -4.05
CA ASN A 175 0.91 -10.01 -3.97
C ASN A 175 1.47 -10.12 -2.54
N LYS A 176 0.65 -9.78 -1.52
CA LYS A 176 1.02 -9.95 -0.10
C LYS A 176 1.26 -11.43 0.23
N ALA A 177 0.38 -12.33 -0.19
CA ALA A 177 0.55 -13.76 0.04
C ALA A 177 1.83 -14.32 -0.60
N VAL A 178 2.13 -13.92 -1.83
CA VAL A 178 3.36 -14.32 -2.54
C VAL A 178 4.60 -13.72 -1.90
N SER A 179 4.55 -12.49 -1.39
CA SER A 179 5.68 -11.84 -0.71
C SER A 179 6.17 -12.61 0.52
N LEU A 180 5.29 -13.36 1.17
CA LEU A 180 5.62 -14.18 2.34
C LEU A 180 6.08 -15.61 1.99
N TRP A 181 5.93 -16.01 0.74
CA TRP A 181 6.43 -17.30 0.27
C TRP A 181 7.92 -17.22 -0.04
N LYS A 182 8.77 -17.53 0.95
CA LYS A 182 10.23 -17.45 0.85
C LYS A 182 10.88 -18.80 0.61
N GLU A 183 10.27 -19.88 1.11
CA GLU A 183 10.83 -21.22 1.12
C GLU A 183 9.78 -22.28 0.73
N GLY A 184 10.24 -23.46 0.37
CA GLY A 184 9.40 -24.61 0.01
C GLY A 184 8.63 -24.43 -1.29
N SER A 185 7.76 -25.37 -1.62
CA SER A 185 6.91 -25.31 -2.80
C SER A 185 5.67 -24.46 -2.58
N PHE A 186 5.15 -23.84 -3.65
CA PHE A 186 3.94 -23.05 -3.60
C PHE A 186 2.75 -23.89 -3.11
N SER A 187 2.12 -23.45 -2.04
CA SER A 187 0.98 -24.15 -1.44
C SER A 187 -0.28 -23.28 -1.49
N TYR A 188 -1.10 -23.49 -2.51
CA TYR A 188 -2.39 -22.79 -2.59
C TYR A 188 -3.31 -23.07 -1.40
N LYS A 189 -3.19 -24.25 -0.76
CA LYS A 189 -3.98 -24.61 0.42
C LYS A 189 -3.62 -23.72 1.61
N THR A 190 -2.31 -23.53 1.85
CA THR A 190 -1.81 -22.63 2.90
C THR A 190 -2.23 -21.18 2.66
N ILE A 191 -2.11 -20.73 1.40
CA ILE A 191 -2.52 -19.37 1.02
C ILE A 191 -4.03 -19.18 1.23
N ASN A 192 -4.84 -20.14 0.81
CA ASN A 192 -6.30 -20.06 1.00
C ASN A 192 -6.70 -20.00 2.48
N ALA A 193 -5.99 -20.76 3.33
CA ALA A 193 -6.27 -20.76 4.78
C ALA A 193 -6.01 -19.38 5.42
N ASN A 194 -4.97 -18.68 4.94
CA ASN A 194 -4.54 -17.41 5.53
C ASN A 194 -5.18 -16.18 4.87
N TYR A 195 -5.51 -16.24 3.57
CA TYR A 195 -5.88 -15.07 2.76
C TYR A 195 -7.24 -15.17 2.06
N SER A 196 -7.95 -16.27 2.19
CA SER A 196 -9.29 -16.47 1.56
C SER A 196 -9.35 -16.20 0.05
N LEU A 197 -8.24 -16.43 -0.67
CA LEU A 197 -8.12 -16.13 -2.11
C LEU A 197 -8.89 -17.11 -3.01
N ARG A 198 -9.30 -18.25 -2.47
CA ARG A 198 -10.01 -19.31 -3.22
C ARG A 198 -9.23 -19.80 -4.45
N ILE A 199 -7.92 -19.97 -4.29
CA ILE A 199 -7.07 -20.57 -5.33
C ILE A 199 -7.42 -22.04 -5.49
N SER A 200 -7.55 -22.49 -6.72
CA SER A 200 -7.77 -23.90 -7.02
C SER A 200 -7.05 -24.27 -8.35
N PRO A 201 -6.59 -25.53 -8.49
CA PRO A 201 -6.17 -26.02 -9.78
C PRO A 201 -7.36 -26.22 -10.70
N GLU A 202 -7.12 -26.22 -12.01
CA GLU A 202 -8.09 -26.69 -12.98
C GLU A 202 -8.37 -28.19 -12.80
N SER A 203 -9.58 -28.63 -13.12
CA SER A 203 -9.90 -30.04 -13.09
C SER A 203 -9.28 -30.79 -14.28
N ASP A 204 -8.97 -32.09 -14.11
CA ASP A 204 -8.46 -32.93 -15.20
C ASP A 204 -9.35 -32.88 -16.43
N LYS A 205 -10.67 -32.82 -16.23
CA LYS A 205 -11.66 -32.67 -17.32
C LYS A 205 -11.50 -31.35 -18.06
N THR A 206 -11.23 -30.26 -17.35
CA THR A 206 -10.99 -28.95 -17.95
C THR A 206 -9.66 -28.96 -18.70
N MET A 207 -8.60 -29.47 -18.06
CA MET A 207 -7.28 -29.55 -18.68
C MET A 207 -7.26 -30.43 -19.93
N SER A 208 -7.96 -31.57 -19.94
CA SER A 208 -8.05 -32.41 -21.14
C SER A 208 -8.78 -31.74 -22.30
N LYS A 209 -9.73 -30.82 -22.02
CA LYS A 209 -10.50 -30.14 -23.06
C LYS A 209 -9.92 -28.79 -23.48
N PHE A 210 -9.35 -28.04 -22.53
CA PHE A 210 -8.93 -26.66 -22.70
C PHE A 210 -7.48 -26.40 -22.28
N GLY A 211 -6.67 -27.46 -22.02
CA GLY A 211 -5.32 -27.31 -21.54
C GLY A 211 -4.43 -26.45 -22.44
N ASN A 212 -4.61 -26.57 -23.76
CA ASN A 212 -3.86 -25.74 -24.72
C ASN A 212 -4.13 -24.22 -24.56
N GLU A 213 -5.31 -23.85 -24.05
CA GLU A 213 -5.67 -22.44 -23.78
C GLU A 213 -5.05 -21.94 -22.47
N ARG A 214 -4.41 -22.82 -21.71
CA ARG A 214 -3.71 -22.53 -20.44
C ARG A 214 -2.19 -22.46 -20.60
N ILE A 215 -1.69 -22.65 -21.82
CA ILE A 215 -0.28 -22.48 -22.13
C ILE A 215 -0.04 -20.99 -22.37
N CYS A 216 0.70 -20.35 -21.48
CA CYS A 216 1.04 -18.93 -21.59
C CYS A 216 2.55 -18.79 -21.74
N LYS A 217 2.95 -17.74 -22.46
CA LYS A 217 4.34 -17.40 -22.68
C LYS A 217 4.84 -16.55 -21.51
N LEU A 218 5.95 -16.95 -20.92
CA LEU A 218 6.65 -16.20 -19.90
C LEU A 218 7.50 -15.08 -20.53
N PRO A 219 7.91 -14.05 -19.77
CA PRO A 219 8.75 -12.97 -20.26
C PRO A 219 10.10 -13.41 -20.82
N ASP A 220 10.64 -14.55 -20.38
CA ASP A 220 11.89 -15.16 -20.88
C ASP A 220 11.73 -15.90 -22.20
N GLY A 221 10.49 -16.01 -22.70
CA GLY A 221 10.14 -16.70 -23.93
C GLY A 221 9.74 -18.17 -23.77
N ASN A 222 9.93 -18.76 -22.60
CA ASN A 222 9.44 -20.09 -22.27
C ASN A 222 7.92 -20.13 -22.19
N THR A 223 7.33 -21.31 -22.22
CA THR A 223 5.90 -21.52 -22.07
C THR A 223 5.62 -22.44 -20.90
N GLU A 224 4.61 -22.10 -20.09
CA GLU A 224 4.19 -22.89 -18.95
C GLU A 224 2.67 -23.06 -18.91
N TYR A 225 2.20 -24.08 -18.19
CA TYR A 225 0.79 -24.29 -17.94
C TYR A 225 0.32 -23.45 -16.77
N PHE A 226 -0.61 -22.53 -17.01
CA PHE A 226 -1.27 -21.69 -15.98
C PHE A 226 -2.51 -22.41 -15.46
N GLU A 227 -2.31 -23.52 -14.78
CA GLU A 227 -3.38 -24.39 -14.28
C GLU A 227 -4.01 -23.91 -12.96
N LEU A 228 -3.28 -23.13 -12.17
CA LEU A 228 -3.81 -22.52 -10.96
C LEU A 228 -4.61 -21.28 -11.30
N HIS A 229 -5.70 -21.07 -10.58
CA HIS A 229 -6.49 -19.84 -10.75
C HIS A 229 -7.10 -19.32 -9.46
N ILE A 230 -7.28 -18.00 -9.40
CA ILE A 230 -8.06 -17.28 -8.40
C ILE A 230 -9.43 -16.97 -9.00
N LYS A 231 -10.50 -17.25 -8.26
CA LYS A 231 -11.86 -16.89 -8.67
C LYS A 231 -12.28 -15.56 -8.06
N THR A 232 -12.82 -14.67 -8.89
CA THR A 232 -13.48 -13.46 -8.43
C THR A 232 -14.75 -13.22 -9.27
N GLY A 233 -15.91 -13.48 -8.68
CA GLY A 233 -17.16 -13.51 -9.45
C GLY A 233 -17.07 -14.52 -10.59
N ASP A 234 -17.37 -14.06 -11.80
CA ASP A 234 -17.27 -14.84 -13.04
C ASP A 234 -15.89 -14.85 -13.67
N LEU A 235 -14.96 -14.03 -13.14
CA LEU A 235 -13.60 -13.94 -13.64
C LEU A 235 -12.69 -14.99 -13.00
N ARG A 236 -11.67 -15.37 -13.74
CA ARG A 236 -10.58 -16.23 -13.27
C ARG A 236 -9.25 -15.63 -13.67
N PHE A 237 -8.34 -15.56 -12.71
CA PHE A 237 -6.93 -15.21 -12.92
C PHE A 237 -6.16 -16.52 -12.96
N HIS A 238 -5.72 -16.90 -14.14
CA HIS A 238 -4.82 -18.04 -14.27
C HIS A 238 -3.38 -17.61 -14.01
N PHE A 239 -2.64 -18.46 -13.33
CA PHE A 239 -1.26 -18.16 -12.99
C PHE A 239 -0.41 -19.42 -12.88
N TYR A 240 0.88 -19.23 -13.01
CA TYR A 240 1.93 -20.22 -12.78
C TYR A 240 2.81 -19.77 -11.61
N ALA A 241 3.10 -20.66 -10.67
CA ALA A 241 3.96 -20.37 -9.52
C ALA A 241 5.32 -21.06 -9.74
N ASP A 242 6.38 -20.29 -9.83
CA ASP A 242 7.73 -20.78 -10.02
C ASP A 242 8.42 -20.97 -8.66
N ASP A 243 8.57 -22.23 -8.27
CA ASP A 243 9.20 -22.63 -7.01
C ASP A 243 10.69 -22.26 -6.93
N CYS A 244 11.36 -22.07 -8.06
CA CYS A 244 12.80 -21.76 -8.09
C CYS A 244 13.06 -20.29 -7.74
N VAL A 245 12.29 -19.38 -8.32
CA VAL A 245 12.48 -17.93 -8.13
C VAL A 245 11.51 -17.31 -7.13
N LYS A 246 10.56 -18.10 -6.59
CA LYS A 246 9.53 -17.65 -5.66
C LYS A 246 8.69 -16.47 -6.21
N LYS A 247 8.34 -16.57 -7.47
CA LYS A 247 7.54 -15.61 -8.20
C LYS A 247 6.30 -16.27 -8.79
N VAL A 248 5.31 -15.45 -9.08
CA VAL A 248 4.08 -15.87 -9.75
C VAL A 248 3.95 -15.08 -11.06
N TYR A 249 3.61 -15.81 -12.12
CA TYR A 249 3.42 -15.28 -13.47
C TYR A 249 1.93 -15.28 -13.81
#